data_97fcbfe7d2b46033c9f0d5a3b51bbd42
#
_entry.id   97fcbfe7d2b46033c9f0d5a3b51bbd42
#
_cell.length_a   1.000
_cell.length_b   1.000
_cell.length_c   1.000
_cell.angle_alpha   90.00
_cell.angle_beta   90.00
_cell.angle_gamma   90.00
#
_symmetry.space_group_name_H-M   'P 1'
#
loop_
_entity.id
_entity.type
_entity.pdbx_description
1 polymer ?
#
loop_
_entity_poly.entity_id
_entity_poly.type
_entity_poly.pdbx_seq_one_letter_code
_entity_poly.pdbx_strand_id
1 'polypeptide(L)'
;DSVLRYADERDKTFGIAGMTITLVACRDEEFLAEIRLDAEPGETMVMKHDYGMRANPRMSAKIIWTQALDELRTTTSMALGNIVCRRYVMARRGLTPADTTPIREAVRSEGLTHCSLEQDEADALFERCLSTVDRIFRHSTVHQVAAAFADELSARRTMSAREAIELLSSLGLR
;
A
#
# COMPACT_ATOMS: atom_id res chain seq x y z
N ASP A 1 -9.24 13.16 -6.97
CA ASP A 1 -7.79 13.41 -7.18
C ASP A 1 -7.00 12.35 -6.44
N SER A 2 -6.18 11.58 -7.18
CA SER A 2 -5.32 10.57 -6.56
C SER A 2 -4.31 11.23 -5.62
N VAL A 3 -4.23 10.74 -4.38
CA VAL A 3 -3.19 11.12 -3.41
C VAL A 3 -1.79 10.75 -3.95
N LEU A 4 -1.73 9.79 -4.87
CA LEU A 4 -0.51 9.28 -5.46
C LEU A 4 -0.21 10.03 -6.76
N ARG A 5 0.79 10.93 -6.72
CA ARG A 5 1.36 11.60 -7.89
C ARG A 5 2.79 11.13 -8.09
N TYR A 6 3.15 10.82 -9.32
CA TYR A 6 4.48 10.34 -9.70
C TYR A 6 5.20 11.36 -10.57
N ALA A 7 6.50 11.52 -10.38
CA ALA A 7 7.34 12.39 -11.18
C ALA A 7 7.62 11.79 -12.57
N ASP A 8 7.84 10.49 -12.62
CA ASP A 8 8.14 9.71 -13.82
C ASP A 8 7.79 8.24 -13.64
N GLU A 9 8.07 7.41 -14.64
CA GLU A 9 7.80 5.97 -14.60
C GLU A 9 8.63 5.26 -13.52
N ARG A 10 9.87 5.68 -13.30
CA ARG A 10 10.71 5.10 -12.24
C ARG A 10 10.13 5.36 -10.86
N ASP A 11 9.71 6.57 -10.60
CA ASP A 11 9.01 6.95 -9.36
C ASP A 11 7.73 6.10 -9.16
N LYS A 12 6.99 5.85 -10.25
CA LYS A 12 5.80 5.00 -10.26
C LYS A 12 6.13 3.54 -9.94
N THR A 13 7.15 2.95 -10.57
CA THR A 13 7.54 1.56 -10.32
C THR A 13 8.00 1.33 -8.89
N PHE A 14 8.77 2.25 -8.31
CA PHE A 14 9.15 2.17 -6.89
C PHE A 14 7.96 2.35 -5.95
N GLY A 15 6.99 3.19 -6.31
CA GLY A 15 5.75 3.32 -5.57
C GLY A 15 4.94 2.01 -5.56
N ILE A 16 4.78 1.37 -6.71
CA ILE A 16 4.09 0.08 -6.84
C ILE A 16 4.86 -1.03 -6.08
N ALA A 17 6.19 -1.08 -6.20
CA ALA A 17 7.02 -1.99 -5.43
C ALA A 17 6.78 -1.83 -3.92
N GLY A 18 6.72 -0.58 -3.45
CA GLY A 18 6.42 -0.27 -2.05
C GLY A 18 5.06 -0.77 -1.59
N MET A 19 4.02 -0.58 -2.39
CA MET A 19 2.67 -1.11 -2.11
C MET A 19 2.65 -2.62 -2.04
N THR A 20 3.29 -3.30 -3.01
CA THR A 20 3.31 -4.76 -3.10
C THR A 20 4.09 -5.39 -1.95
N ILE A 21 5.28 -4.85 -1.65
CA ILE A 21 6.09 -5.30 -0.50
C ILE A 21 5.32 -5.14 0.81
N THR A 22 4.62 -4.01 0.97
CA THR A 22 3.82 -3.75 2.18
C THR A 22 2.69 -4.76 2.33
N LEU A 23 1.96 -5.07 1.25
CA LEU A 23 0.90 -6.09 1.27
C LEU A 23 1.46 -7.45 1.72
N VAL A 24 2.57 -7.91 1.14
CA VAL A 24 3.18 -9.19 1.48
C VAL A 24 3.70 -9.19 2.92
N ALA A 25 4.38 -8.14 3.34
CA ALA A 25 4.91 -8.03 4.70
C ALA A 25 3.81 -7.95 5.78
N CYS A 26 2.66 -7.38 5.45
CA CYS A 26 1.48 -7.31 6.32
C CYS A 26 0.56 -8.53 6.21
N ARG A 27 0.86 -9.49 5.32
CA ARG A 27 0.06 -10.69 5.00
C ARG A 27 -1.34 -10.36 4.47
N ASP A 28 -1.43 -9.29 3.70
CA ASP A 28 -2.64 -8.82 3.04
C ASP A 28 -2.60 -9.09 1.51
N GLU A 29 -1.62 -9.89 1.04
CA GLU A 29 -1.40 -10.21 -0.38
C GLU A 29 -2.57 -10.95 -1.03
N GLU A 30 -3.43 -11.58 -0.23
CA GLU A 30 -4.63 -12.26 -0.73
C GLU A 30 -5.61 -11.31 -1.43
N PHE A 31 -5.56 -10.02 -1.12
CA PHE A 31 -6.45 -9.01 -1.73
C PHE A 31 -5.97 -8.55 -3.10
N LEU A 32 -4.73 -8.81 -3.48
CA LEU A 32 -4.18 -8.42 -4.77
C LEU A 32 -4.68 -9.38 -5.87
N ALA A 33 -5.08 -8.84 -7.00
CA ALA A 33 -5.40 -9.60 -8.22
C ALA A 33 -4.31 -9.46 -9.28
N GLU A 34 -3.92 -8.22 -9.58
CA GLU A 34 -2.99 -7.91 -10.67
C GLU A 34 -2.32 -6.56 -10.43
N ILE A 35 -1.14 -6.38 -11.02
CA ILE A 35 -0.41 -5.12 -11.10
C ILE A 35 -0.33 -4.70 -12.57
N ARG A 36 -0.66 -3.44 -12.86
CA ARG A 36 -0.63 -2.84 -14.21
C ARG A 36 0.15 -1.54 -14.19
N LEU A 37 1.38 -1.55 -14.66
CA LEU A 37 2.23 -0.36 -14.65
C LEU A 37 1.66 0.77 -15.54
N ASP A 38 1.07 0.42 -16.67
CA ASP A 38 0.59 1.39 -17.66
C ASP A 38 -0.80 1.98 -17.31
N ALA A 39 -1.47 1.47 -16.28
CA ALA A 39 -2.75 2.01 -15.82
C ALA A 39 -2.58 3.37 -15.13
N GLU A 40 -3.69 4.10 -14.99
CA GLU A 40 -3.72 5.34 -14.21
C GLU A 40 -3.27 5.11 -12.75
N PRO A 41 -2.70 6.12 -12.07
CA PRO A 41 -2.11 5.95 -10.74
C PRO A 41 -2.99 5.26 -9.70
N GLY A 42 -4.31 5.46 -9.75
CA GLY A 42 -5.26 4.81 -8.84
C GLY A 42 -5.68 3.39 -9.26
N GLU A 43 -5.29 2.93 -10.46
CA GLU A 43 -5.72 1.67 -11.06
C GLU A 43 -4.55 0.68 -11.27
N THR A 44 -3.34 1.03 -10.84
CA THR A 44 -2.13 0.21 -11.00
C THR A 44 -2.16 -1.06 -10.17
N MET A 45 -2.76 -1.01 -8.99
CA MET A 45 -2.96 -2.15 -8.10
C MET A 45 -4.41 -2.59 -8.22
N VAL A 46 -4.66 -3.64 -9.01
CA VAL A 46 -6.00 -4.22 -9.15
C VAL A 46 -6.26 -5.12 -7.96
N MET A 47 -7.21 -4.72 -7.12
CA MET A 47 -7.63 -5.51 -5.97
C MET A 47 -8.72 -6.50 -6.38
N LYS A 48 -8.82 -7.64 -5.70
CA LYS A 48 -9.90 -8.62 -5.94
C LYS A 48 -11.26 -7.99 -5.70
N HIS A 49 -12.26 -8.47 -6.41
CA HIS A 49 -13.63 -7.92 -6.39
C HIS A 49 -14.27 -7.93 -5.01
N ASP A 50 -13.91 -8.87 -4.15
CA ASP A 50 -14.40 -9.00 -2.78
C ASP A 50 -13.70 -8.05 -1.77
N TYR A 51 -12.63 -7.38 -2.21
CA TYR A 51 -12.03 -6.31 -1.44
C TYR A 51 -12.98 -5.10 -1.45
N GLY A 52 -13.46 -4.70 -0.28
CA GLY A 52 -14.46 -3.63 -0.14
C GLY A 52 -15.92 -4.09 -0.20
N MET A 53 -16.21 -5.32 -0.61
CA MET A 53 -17.58 -5.84 -0.74
C MET A 53 -17.94 -6.94 0.29
N ARG A 54 -17.24 -7.02 1.38
CA ARG A 54 -17.48 -8.06 2.41
C ARG A 54 -18.75 -7.86 3.24
N ALA A 55 -19.49 -6.80 2.98
CA ALA A 55 -20.77 -6.53 3.66
C ALA A 55 -21.85 -7.50 3.17
N ASN A 56 -21.92 -8.67 3.80
CA ASN A 56 -23.11 -9.53 3.69
C ASN A 56 -24.21 -8.93 4.58
N PRO A 57 -25.41 -8.61 4.06
CA PRO A 57 -26.51 -8.05 4.85
C PRO A 57 -26.96 -8.93 6.05
N ARG A 58 -26.51 -10.18 6.09
CA ARG A 58 -26.73 -11.11 7.23
C ARG A 58 -25.65 -11.04 8.30
N MET A 59 -24.58 -10.25 8.08
CA MET A 59 -23.49 -10.08 9.06
C MET A 59 -23.89 -9.06 10.13
N SER A 60 -23.38 -9.22 11.34
CA SER A 60 -23.58 -8.24 12.41
C SER A 60 -22.86 -6.91 12.08
N ALA A 61 -23.40 -5.80 12.56
CA ALA A 61 -22.78 -4.48 12.39
C ALA A 61 -21.33 -4.45 12.88
N LYS A 62 -21.00 -5.19 13.94
CA LYS A 62 -19.63 -5.32 14.47
C LYS A 62 -18.67 -5.94 13.44
N ILE A 63 -19.11 -6.98 12.73
CA ILE A 63 -18.28 -7.64 11.71
C ILE A 63 -18.04 -6.70 10.54
N ILE A 64 -19.09 -6.02 10.05
CA ILE A 64 -18.99 -5.04 8.97
C ILE A 64 -18.02 -3.92 9.34
N TRP A 65 -18.14 -3.39 10.55
CA TRP A 65 -17.25 -2.33 11.03
C TRP A 65 -15.79 -2.79 11.15
N THR A 66 -15.53 -3.98 11.67
CA THR A 66 -14.18 -4.57 11.75
C THR A 66 -13.55 -4.72 10.36
N GLN A 67 -14.32 -5.17 9.38
CA GLN A 67 -13.85 -5.29 7.99
C GLN A 67 -13.51 -3.93 7.37
N ALA A 68 -14.34 -2.92 7.58
CA ALA A 68 -14.08 -1.57 7.11
C ALA A 68 -12.78 -0.99 7.71
N LEU A 69 -12.53 -1.25 9.00
CA LEU A 69 -11.28 -0.85 9.65
C LEU A 69 -10.06 -1.60 9.09
N ASP A 70 -10.18 -2.90 8.82
CA ASP A 70 -9.10 -3.69 8.23
C ASP A 70 -8.77 -3.21 6.82
N GLU A 71 -9.78 -2.88 6.02
CA GLU A 71 -9.57 -2.28 4.69
C GLU A 71 -8.89 -0.92 4.78
N LEU A 72 -9.35 -0.05 5.68
CA LEU A 72 -8.72 1.26 5.90
C LEU A 72 -7.25 1.10 6.32
N ARG A 73 -6.95 0.15 7.20
CA ARG A 73 -5.58 -0.17 7.63
C ARG A 73 -4.73 -0.65 6.46
N THR A 74 -5.23 -1.59 5.66
CA THR A 74 -4.50 -2.13 4.50
C THR A 74 -4.25 -1.04 3.46
N THR A 75 -5.27 -0.26 3.10
CA THR A 75 -5.16 0.84 2.14
C THR A 75 -4.19 1.92 2.62
N THR A 76 -4.24 2.28 3.90
CA THR A 76 -3.32 3.24 4.51
C THR A 76 -1.88 2.72 4.47
N SER A 77 -1.67 1.45 4.82
CA SER A 77 -0.35 0.83 4.78
C SER A 77 0.22 0.78 3.36
N MET A 78 -0.61 0.49 2.35
CA MET A 78 -0.19 0.53 0.94
C MET A 78 0.21 1.94 0.50
N ALA A 79 -0.59 2.95 0.81
CA ALA A 79 -0.28 4.34 0.46
C ALA A 79 1.02 4.81 1.12
N LEU A 80 1.23 4.45 2.38
CA LEU A 80 2.49 4.72 3.09
C LEU A 80 3.65 3.93 2.51
N GLY A 81 3.46 2.66 2.16
CA GLY A 81 4.47 1.83 1.48
C GLY A 81 4.91 2.44 0.15
N ASN A 82 3.97 2.99 -0.60
CA ASN A 82 4.26 3.73 -1.83
C ASN A 82 5.23 4.87 -1.58
N ILE A 83 4.90 5.80 -0.69
CA ILE A 83 5.72 6.99 -0.48
C ILE A 83 7.04 6.67 0.24
N VAL A 84 7.03 5.76 1.21
CA VAL A 84 8.24 5.36 1.94
C VAL A 84 9.25 4.71 1.01
N CYS A 85 8.83 3.78 0.15
CA CYS A 85 9.72 3.14 -0.81
C CYS A 85 10.34 4.16 -1.78
N ARG A 86 9.55 5.06 -2.31
CA ARG A 86 10.03 6.13 -3.21
C ARG A 86 11.05 7.04 -2.53
N ARG A 87 10.85 7.37 -1.26
CA ARG A 87 11.75 8.27 -0.53
C ARG A 87 12.98 7.56 0.02
N TYR A 88 12.82 6.44 0.70
CA TYR A 88 13.95 5.74 1.33
C TYR A 88 14.80 4.99 0.31
N VAL A 89 14.17 4.28 -0.62
CA VAL A 89 14.89 3.39 -1.54
C VAL A 89 15.36 4.14 -2.77
N MET A 90 14.45 4.78 -3.50
CA MET A 90 14.76 5.46 -4.76
C MET A 90 15.49 6.79 -4.53
N ALA A 91 14.92 7.68 -3.73
CA ALA A 91 15.46 9.02 -3.51
C ALA A 91 16.52 9.09 -2.40
N ARG A 92 16.68 8.02 -1.61
CA ARG A 92 17.65 7.92 -0.49
C ARG A 92 17.56 9.08 0.50
N ARG A 93 16.34 9.50 0.81
CA ARG A 93 16.06 10.56 1.78
C ARG A 93 14.96 10.15 2.76
N GLY A 94 14.90 10.82 3.90
CA GLY A 94 13.82 10.66 4.87
C GLY A 94 12.49 11.23 4.37
N LEU A 95 11.41 10.85 5.06
CA LEU A 95 10.09 11.45 4.87
C LEU A 95 10.08 12.89 5.41
N THR A 96 9.31 13.73 4.75
CA THR A 96 8.95 15.06 5.23
C THR A 96 7.46 15.12 5.54
N PRO A 97 6.99 16.10 6.33
CA PRO A 97 5.56 16.30 6.55
C PRO A 97 4.76 16.41 5.24
N ALA A 98 5.33 17.05 4.21
CA ALA A 98 4.69 17.19 2.90
C ALA A 98 4.46 15.83 2.19
N ASP A 99 5.30 14.82 2.47
CA ASP A 99 5.12 13.48 1.91
C ASP A 99 3.94 12.72 2.57
N THR A 100 3.65 12.98 3.83
CA THR A 100 2.69 12.17 4.62
C THR A 100 1.37 12.89 4.92
N THR A 101 1.34 14.21 4.94
CA THR A 101 0.11 15.00 5.23
C THR A 101 -1.06 14.62 4.33
N PRO A 102 -0.91 14.49 2.99
CA PRO A 102 -2.05 14.12 2.13
C PRO A 102 -2.64 12.75 2.49
N ILE A 103 -1.79 11.78 2.87
CA ILE A 103 -2.25 10.45 3.29
C ILE A 103 -2.97 10.54 4.62
N ARG A 104 -2.42 11.28 5.59
CA ARG A 104 -3.06 11.50 6.90
C ARG A 104 -4.46 12.13 6.76
N GLU A 105 -4.58 13.13 5.91
CA GLU A 105 -5.86 13.80 5.65
C GLU A 105 -6.86 12.85 4.99
N ALA A 106 -6.42 12.03 4.03
CA ALA A 106 -7.25 11.00 3.42
C ALA A 106 -7.74 9.97 4.46
N VAL A 107 -6.85 9.51 5.36
CA VAL A 107 -7.21 8.58 6.44
C VAL A 107 -8.23 9.17 7.39
N ARG A 108 -8.10 10.46 7.76
CA ARG A 108 -9.11 11.15 8.59
C ARG A 108 -10.46 11.21 7.89
N SER A 109 -10.48 11.58 6.62
CA SER A 109 -11.71 11.66 5.83
C SER A 109 -12.40 10.32 5.67
N GLU A 110 -11.66 9.29 5.26
CA GLU A 110 -12.17 7.93 5.08
C GLU A 110 -12.59 7.29 6.42
N GLY A 111 -11.79 7.49 7.46
CA GLY A 111 -12.08 7.00 8.81
C GLY A 111 -13.38 7.56 9.36
N LEU A 112 -13.59 8.87 9.23
CA LEU A 112 -14.83 9.51 9.65
C LEU A 112 -16.02 9.01 8.82
N THR A 113 -15.87 8.98 7.48
CA THR A 113 -16.99 8.71 6.56
C THR A 113 -17.43 7.25 6.59
N HIS A 114 -16.48 6.32 6.61
CA HIS A 114 -16.76 4.90 6.41
C HIS A 114 -16.56 4.00 7.64
N CYS A 115 -15.79 4.49 8.64
CA CYS A 115 -15.48 3.71 9.83
C CYS A 115 -15.99 4.35 11.12
N SER A 116 -16.63 5.51 11.06
CA SER A 116 -17.09 6.28 12.23
C SER A 116 -15.99 6.54 13.26
N LEU A 117 -14.75 6.76 12.78
CA LEU A 117 -13.62 7.09 13.64
C LEU A 117 -13.61 8.57 13.98
N GLU A 118 -13.29 8.87 15.23
CA GLU A 118 -12.92 10.24 15.61
C GLU A 118 -11.53 10.59 15.05
N GLN A 119 -11.19 11.88 15.02
CA GLN A 119 -9.93 12.34 14.41
C GLN A 119 -8.68 11.75 15.09
N ASP A 120 -8.69 11.64 16.40
CA ASP A 120 -7.58 11.06 17.18
C ASP A 120 -7.44 9.55 16.95
N GLU A 121 -8.54 8.83 16.74
CA GLU A 121 -8.54 7.42 16.39
C GLU A 121 -7.97 7.20 14.97
N ALA A 122 -8.36 8.04 14.00
CA ALA A 122 -7.81 8.01 12.65
C ALA A 122 -6.31 8.35 12.64
N ASP A 123 -5.89 9.34 13.44
CA ASP A 123 -4.47 9.67 13.61
C ASP A 123 -3.70 8.53 14.25
N ALA A 124 -4.24 7.87 15.27
CA ALA A 124 -3.61 6.71 15.90
C ALA A 124 -3.48 5.53 14.92
N LEU A 125 -4.46 5.30 14.07
CA LEU A 125 -4.39 4.29 13.00
C LEU A 125 -3.27 4.64 12.02
N PHE A 126 -3.22 5.88 11.55
CA PHE A 126 -2.18 6.36 10.64
C PHE A 126 -0.77 6.16 11.23
N GLU A 127 -0.54 6.55 12.49
CA GLU A 127 0.77 6.42 13.15
C GLU A 127 1.19 4.95 13.31
N ARG A 128 0.25 4.05 13.62
CA ARG A 128 0.54 2.60 13.67
C ARG A 128 0.94 2.05 12.31
N CYS A 129 0.23 2.43 11.25
CA CYS A 129 0.56 2.03 9.90
C CYS A 129 1.93 2.58 9.47
N LEU A 130 2.21 3.86 9.74
CA LEU A 130 3.48 4.50 9.44
C LEU A 130 4.64 3.81 10.16
N SER A 131 4.49 3.51 11.44
CA SER A 131 5.49 2.79 12.22
C SER A 131 5.77 1.40 11.66
N THR A 132 4.74 0.68 11.23
CA THR A 132 4.88 -0.65 10.64
C THR A 132 5.61 -0.58 9.30
N VAL A 133 5.20 0.31 8.41
CA VAL A 133 5.82 0.48 7.08
C VAL A 133 7.26 0.98 7.21
N ASP A 134 7.52 1.95 8.07
CA ASP A 134 8.86 2.47 8.35
C ASP A 134 9.81 1.34 8.80
N ARG A 135 9.34 0.46 9.69
CA ARG A 135 10.11 -0.71 10.14
C ARG A 135 10.44 -1.67 9.00
N ILE A 136 9.50 -1.93 8.07
CA ILE A 136 9.73 -2.78 6.89
C ILE A 136 10.86 -2.19 6.04
N PHE A 137 10.77 -0.90 5.70
CA PHE A 137 11.71 -0.25 4.79
C PHE A 137 13.02 0.25 5.43
N ARG A 138 13.22 0.06 6.73
CA ARG A 138 14.54 0.27 7.37
C ARG A 138 15.56 -0.82 7.04
N HIS A 139 15.11 -2.00 6.64
CA HIS A 139 16.02 -3.10 6.32
C HIS A 139 16.64 -2.93 4.92
N SER A 140 17.98 -2.96 4.87
CA SER A 140 18.72 -2.81 3.61
C SER A 140 18.40 -3.90 2.59
N THR A 141 18.07 -5.11 3.05
CA THR A 141 17.62 -6.20 2.18
C THR A 141 16.31 -5.88 1.47
N VAL A 142 15.39 -5.18 2.12
CA VAL A 142 14.13 -4.73 1.51
C VAL A 142 14.39 -3.69 0.42
N HIS A 143 15.42 -2.85 0.58
CA HIS A 143 15.82 -1.90 -0.47
C HIS A 143 16.28 -2.62 -1.75
N GLN A 144 17.05 -3.70 -1.62
CA GLN A 144 17.50 -4.51 -2.76
C GLN A 144 16.32 -5.22 -3.43
N VAL A 145 15.42 -5.79 -2.64
CA VAL A 145 14.19 -6.42 -3.12
C VAL A 145 13.33 -5.42 -3.88
N ALA A 146 13.14 -4.22 -3.33
CA ALA A 146 12.34 -3.17 -3.96
C ALA A 146 12.92 -2.73 -5.31
N ALA A 147 14.24 -2.53 -5.40
CA ALA A 147 14.90 -2.17 -6.64
C ALA A 147 14.76 -3.28 -7.69
N ALA A 148 15.03 -4.53 -7.34
CA ALA A 148 14.90 -5.67 -8.24
C ALA A 148 13.44 -5.87 -8.71
N PHE A 149 12.48 -5.71 -7.81
CA PHE A 149 11.06 -5.79 -8.17
C PHE A 149 10.64 -4.66 -9.12
N ALA A 150 11.10 -3.44 -8.89
CA ALA A 150 10.83 -2.30 -9.76
C ALA A 150 11.40 -2.51 -11.17
N ASP A 151 12.61 -3.06 -11.30
CA ASP A 151 13.23 -3.38 -12.58
C ASP A 151 12.44 -4.46 -13.34
N GLU A 152 12.03 -5.54 -12.66
CA GLU A 152 11.19 -6.59 -13.25
C GLU A 152 9.80 -6.08 -13.66
N LEU A 153 9.17 -5.24 -12.85
CA LEU A 153 7.88 -4.63 -13.20
C LEU A 153 8.02 -3.73 -14.42
N SER A 154 9.08 -2.94 -14.51
CA SER A 154 9.36 -2.08 -15.66
C SER A 154 9.54 -2.90 -16.95
N ALA A 155 10.16 -4.08 -16.86
CA ALA A 155 10.35 -4.98 -18.00
C ALA A 155 9.05 -5.70 -18.41
N ARG A 156 8.26 -6.16 -17.45
CA ARG A 156 7.05 -6.97 -17.71
C ARG A 156 5.80 -6.14 -17.97
N ARG A 157 5.72 -4.93 -17.44
CA ARG A 157 4.59 -3.99 -17.47
C ARG A 157 3.37 -4.44 -16.68
N THR A 158 3.09 -5.73 -16.64
CA THR A 158 1.98 -6.34 -15.89
C THR A 158 2.46 -7.57 -15.14
N MET A 159 1.87 -7.84 -13.99
CA MET A 159 2.09 -9.05 -13.20
C MET A 159 0.79 -9.48 -12.54
N SER A 160 0.45 -10.76 -12.61
CA SER A 160 -0.57 -11.32 -11.72
C SER A 160 -0.11 -11.26 -10.26
N ALA A 161 -1.04 -11.34 -9.32
CA ALA A 161 -0.71 -11.41 -7.89
C ALA A 161 0.27 -12.56 -7.59
N ARG A 162 0.03 -13.73 -8.21
CA ARG A 162 0.88 -14.90 -8.05
C ARG A 162 2.31 -14.63 -8.50
N GLU A 163 2.50 -14.07 -9.69
CA GLU A 163 3.84 -13.74 -10.22
C GLU A 163 4.57 -12.73 -9.32
N ALA A 164 3.85 -11.71 -8.84
CA ALA A 164 4.42 -10.71 -7.95
C ALA A 164 4.86 -11.31 -6.60
N ILE A 165 4.04 -12.17 -6.00
CA ILE A 165 4.35 -12.85 -4.74
C ILE A 165 5.51 -13.82 -4.91
N GLU A 166 5.51 -14.63 -5.98
CA GLU A 166 6.59 -15.58 -6.28
C GLU A 166 7.91 -14.83 -6.52
N LEU A 167 7.89 -13.70 -7.23
CA LEU A 167 9.05 -12.84 -7.43
C LEU A 167 9.59 -12.31 -6.10
N LEU A 168 8.75 -11.72 -5.26
CA LEU A 168 9.16 -11.21 -3.94
C LEU A 168 9.74 -12.32 -3.06
N SER A 169 9.12 -13.50 -3.07
CA SER A 169 9.63 -14.67 -2.34
C SER A 169 11.00 -15.11 -2.85
N SER A 170 11.21 -15.13 -4.17
CA SER A 170 12.50 -15.47 -4.78
C SER A 170 13.61 -14.46 -4.46
N LEU A 171 13.22 -13.20 -4.23
CA LEU A 171 14.13 -12.13 -3.81
C LEU A 171 14.41 -12.11 -2.30
N GLY A 172 13.76 -12.99 -1.54
CA GLY A 172 14.00 -13.17 -0.11
C GLY A 172 13.03 -12.45 0.82
N LEU A 173 11.95 -11.88 0.29
CA LEU A 173 10.86 -11.36 1.11
C LEU A 173 9.89 -12.51 1.45
N ARG A 174 9.76 -12.81 2.75
CA ARG A 174 8.84 -13.83 3.29
C ARG A 174 7.91 -13.23 4.34
#